data_c12e5a11f25dd86db52f4d448437416c
#
_entry.id   c12e5a11f25dd86db52f4d448437416c
#
_cell.length_a   1.000
_cell.length_b   1.000
_cell.length_c   1.000
_cell.angle_alpha   90.00
_cell.angle_beta   90.00
_cell.angle_gamma   90.00
#
_symmetry.space_group_name_H-M   'P 1'
#
loop_
_entity.id
_entity.type
_entity.pdbx_description
1 polymer ?
#
loop_
_entity_poly.entity_id
_entity_poly.type
_entity_poly.pdbx_seq_one_letter_code
_entity_poly.pdbx_strand_id
1 'polypeptide(L)'
;MSEALGMIETKGYVAALAAADAMVTAANVTIVGREEVGDGLVAVVIQGDVGAVKAATEAGAETAATVGELVSVHVIPRPHAELGKHFTAGK
;
A
#
# COMPACT_ATOMS: atom_id res chain seq x y z
N MET A 1 -17.76 -3.10 9.97
CA MET A 1 -16.51 -2.84 10.58
C MET A 1 -15.44 -2.47 9.56
N SER A 2 -14.70 -1.42 9.83
CA SER A 2 -13.68 -0.98 8.89
C SER A 2 -12.44 -1.85 8.96
N GLU A 3 -11.87 -2.12 7.81
CA GLU A 3 -10.59 -2.78 7.74
C GLU A 3 -9.48 -1.73 7.75
N ALA A 4 -8.27 -2.16 8.06
CA ALA A 4 -7.12 -1.28 8.02
C ALA A 4 -6.73 -0.97 6.60
N LEU A 5 -6.09 0.17 6.41
CA LEU A 5 -5.49 0.55 5.14
C LEU A 5 -3.99 0.63 5.31
N GLY A 6 -3.27 0.24 4.28
CA GLY A 6 -1.83 0.40 4.22
C GLY A 6 -1.45 1.08 2.92
N MET A 7 -0.37 1.83 2.96
CA MET A 7 0.10 2.52 1.76
C MET A 7 1.60 2.47 1.68
N ILE A 8 2.11 2.17 0.49
CA ILE A 8 3.52 2.27 0.20
C ILE A 8 3.68 3.22 -0.97
N GLU A 9 4.61 4.16 -0.82
CA GLU A 9 4.92 5.12 -1.87
C GLU A 9 6.37 4.93 -2.29
N THR A 10 6.58 4.77 -3.58
CA THR A 10 7.93 4.55 -4.12
C THR A 10 8.22 5.56 -5.21
N LYS A 11 9.49 5.68 -5.55
CA LYS A 11 9.88 6.42 -6.73
C LYS A 11 10.03 5.43 -7.87
N GLY A 12 9.21 5.63 -8.90
CA GLY A 12 9.23 4.74 -10.05
C GLY A 12 8.28 3.58 -9.95
N TYR A 13 7.91 3.10 -11.10
CA TYR A 13 6.86 2.11 -11.25
C TYR A 13 7.31 0.69 -10.89
N VAL A 14 8.59 0.39 -11.17
CA VAL A 14 9.10 -0.96 -10.94
C VAL A 14 9.10 -1.29 -9.45
N ALA A 15 9.57 -0.35 -8.62
CA ALA A 15 9.56 -0.57 -7.17
C ALA A 15 8.12 -0.70 -6.64
N ALA A 16 7.19 0.06 -7.21
CA ALA A 16 5.78 -0.03 -6.80
C ALA A 16 5.18 -1.39 -7.14
N LEU A 17 5.46 -1.91 -8.33
CA LEU A 17 4.96 -3.22 -8.71
C LEU A 17 5.56 -4.33 -7.85
N ALA A 18 6.86 -4.24 -7.58
CA ALA A 18 7.51 -5.20 -6.71
C ALA A 18 6.92 -5.18 -5.31
N ALA A 19 6.67 -3.97 -4.79
CA ALA A 19 6.04 -3.84 -3.47
C ALA A 19 4.64 -4.43 -3.45
N ALA A 20 3.85 -4.16 -4.49
CA ALA A 20 2.48 -4.67 -4.57
C ALA A 20 2.48 -6.20 -4.57
N ASP A 21 3.35 -6.79 -5.36
CA ASP A 21 3.46 -8.25 -5.43
C ASP A 21 3.87 -8.84 -4.08
N ALA A 22 4.86 -8.24 -3.44
CA ALA A 22 5.32 -8.70 -2.13
C ALA A 22 4.22 -8.62 -1.09
N MET A 23 3.43 -7.56 -1.13
CA MET A 23 2.36 -7.38 -0.15
C MET A 23 1.27 -8.43 -0.26
N VAL A 24 0.78 -8.70 -1.47
CA VAL A 24 -0.30 -9.68 -1.63
C VAL A 24 0.21 -11.12 -1.46
N THR A 25 1.51 -11.33 -1.61
CA THR A 25 2.11 -12.63 -1.37
C THR A 25 2.31 -12.88 0.12
N ALA A 26 2.66 -11.83 0.87
CA ALA A 26 3.01 -11.97 2.29
C ALA A 26 1.80 -12.14 3.20
N ALA A 27 0.66 -11.56 2.84
CA ALA A 27 -0.49 -11.58 3.73
C ALA A 27 -1.78 -11.48 2.93
N ASN A 28 -2.90 -11.76 3.60
CA ASN A 28 -4.21 -11.73 2.97
C ASN A 28 -4.72 -10.30 2.92
N VAL A 29 -4.27 -9.55 1.92
CA VAL A 29 -4.69 -8.17 1.70
C VAL A 29 -5.11 -7.98 0.26
N THR A 30 -5.89 -6.93 0.01
CA THR A 30 -6.38 -6.59 -1.31
C THR A 30 -5.80 -5.25 -1.73
N ILE A 31 -5.33 -5.14 -2.95
CA ILE A 31 -4.90 -3.85 -3.48
C ILE A 31 -6.15 -3.09 -3.88
N VAL A 32 -6.36 -1.92 -3.26
CA VAL A 32 -7.55 -1.11 -3.53
C VAL A 32 -7.23 0.15 -4.31
N GLY A 33 -5.96 0.47 -4.47
CA GLY A 33 -5.59 1.63 -5.25
C GLY A 33 -4.15 1.61 -5.66
N ARG A 34 -3.88 2.21 -6.82
CA ARG A 34 -2.53 2.40 -7.31
C ARG A 34 -2.55 3.68 -8.12
N GLU A 35 -1.69 4.62 -7.76
CA GLU A 35 -1.81 5.96 -8.28
C GLU A 35 -0.43 6.57 -8.52
N GLU A 36 -0.29 7.23 -9.66
CA GLU A 36 0.89 8.07 -9.91
C GLU A 36 0.56 9.44 -9.36
N VAL A 37 1.38 9.91 -8.43
CA VAL A 37 1.09 11.15 -7.71
C VAL A 37 2.00 12.30 -8.13
N GLY A 38 2.71 12.14 -9.25
CA GLY A 38 3.57 13.17 -9.78
C GLY A 38 5.03 12.95 -9.42
N ASP A 39 5.93 13.54 -10.20
CA ASP A 39 7.38 13.48 -9.98
C ASP A 39 7.94 12.07 -9.90
N GLY A 40 7.30 11.14 -10.62
CA GLY A 40 7.73 9.75 -10.62
C GLY A 40 7.33 8.97 -9.40
N LEU A 41 6.52 9.54 -8.51
CA LEU A 41 6.05 8.86 -7.30
C LEU A 41 4.83 8.01 -7.60
N VAL A 42 4.83 6.80 -7.05
CA VAL A 42 3.73 5.87 -7.24
C VAL A 42 3.29 5.36 -5.86
N ALA A 43 2.00 5.45 -5.59
CA ALA A 43 1.42 4.97 -4.33
C ALA A 43 0.63 3.71 -4.58
N VAL A 44 0.79 2.72 -3.69
CA VAL A 44 0.00 1.50 -3.70
C VAL A 44 -0.74 1.43 -2.37
N VAL A 45 -2.05 1.25 -2.43
CA VAL A 45 -2.89 1.19 -1.24
C VAL A 45 -3.50 -0.19 -1.13
N ILE A 46 -3.40 -0.77 0.06
CA ILE A 46 -3.96 -2.09 0.35
C ILE A 46 -4.94 -1.99 1.50
N GLN A 47 -5.79 -3.00 1.60
CA GLN A 47 -6.82 -3.07 2.62
C GLN A 47 -6.88 -4.49 3.15
N GLY A 48 -7.14 -4.61 4.45
CA GLY A 48 -7.29 -5.91 5.07
C GLY A 48 -7.30 -5.79 6.57
N ASP A 49 -7.25 -6.93 7.23
CA ASP A 49 -7.14 -7.00 8.67
C ASP A 49 -5.86 -6.29 9.10
N VAL A 50 -5.87 -5.63 10.28
CA VAL A 50 -4.73 -4.79 10.69
C VAL A 50 -3.42 -5.57 10.77
N GLY A 51 -3.46 -6.79 11.29
CA GLY A 51 -2.26 -7.62 11.36
C GLY A 51 -1.73 -7.97 9.98
N ALA A 52 -2.64 -8.29 9.06
CA ALA A 52 -2.27 -8.61 7.69
C ALA A 52 -1.69 -7.39 6.97
N VAL A 53 -2.30 -6.22 7.19
CA VAL A 53 -1.82 -4.99 6.56
C VAL A 53 -0.42 -4.64 7.07
N LYS A 54 -0.18 -4.80 8.37
CA LYS A 54 1.15 -4.54 8.94
C LYS A 54 2.20 -5.47 8.35
N ALA A 55 1.89 -6.77 8.29
CA ALA A 55 2.81 -7.75 7.72
C ALA A 55 3.07 -7.48 6.24
N ALA A 56 2.01 -7.13 5.51
CA ALA A 56 2.12 -6.86 4.08
C ALA A 56 2.99 -5.62 3.81
N THR A 57 2.73 -4.52 4.55
CA THR A 57 3.50 -3.30 4.31
C THR A 57 4.97 -3.47 4.68
N GLU A 58 5.25 -4.27 5.69
CA GLU A 58 6.63 -4.59 6.06
C GLU A 58 7.34 -5.29 4.90
N ALA A 59 6.70 -6.33 4.34
CA ALA A 59 7.28 -7.08 3.23
C ALA A 59 7.42 -6.20 1.99
N GLY A 60 6.41 -5.40 1.70
CA GLY A 60 6.44 -4.51 0.55
C GLY A 60 7.51 -3.45 0.65
N ALA A 61 7.68 -2.88 1.84
CA ALA A 61 8.70 -1.85 2.07
C ALA A 61 10.10 -2.42 1.87
N GLU A 62 10.34 -3.60 2.42
CA GLU A 62 11.63 -4.26 2.28
C GLU A 62 11.96 -4.52 0.81
N THR A 63 10.98 -5.06 0.09
CA THR A 63 11.17 -5.35 -1.33
C THR A 63 11.39 -4.08 -2.14
N ALA A 64 10.57 -3.06 -1.90
CA ALA A 64 10.71 -1.80 -2.62
C ALA A 64 12.09 -1.18 -2.42
N ALA A 65 12.60 -1.21 -1.20
CA ALA A 65 13.91 -0.65 -0.88
C ALA A 65 15.04 -1.41 -1.57
N THR A 66 14.84 -2.69 -1.81
CA THR A 66 15.84 -3.51 -2.50
C THR A 66 15.86 -3.23 -4.00
N VAL A 67 14.66 -3.05 -4.58
CA VAL A 67 14.52 -2.91 -6.04
C VAL A 67 14.72 -1.48 -6.49
N GLY A 68 14.34 -0.51 -5.66
CA GLY A 68 14.39 0.89 -6.03
C GLY A 68 14.37 1.78 -4.81
N GLU A 69 13.62 2.88 -4.89
CA GLU A 69 13.57 3.85 -3.81
C GLU A 69 12.23 3.83 -3.11
N LEU A 70 12.25 3.52 -1.82
CA LEU A 70 11.08 3.58 -0.96
C LEU A 70 10.98 5.00 -0.41
N VAL A 71 9.82 5.63 -0.59
CA VAL A 71 9.61 7.01 -0.15
C VAL A 71 8.88 7.06 1.18
N SER A 72 7.78 6.31 1.32
CA SER A 72 7.04 6.33 2.58
C SER A 72 6.19 5.08 2.75
N VAL A 73 5.87 4.78 4.00
CA VAL A 73 5.01 3.67 4.39
C VAL A 73 4.06 4.18 5.45
N HIS A 74 2.76 3.91 5.28
CA HIS A 74 1.76 4.30 6.25
C HIS A 74 0.81 3.16 6.50
N VAL A 75 0.39 3.02 7.76
CA VAL A 75 -0.65 2.07 8.13
C VAL A 75 -1.69 2.84 8.93
N ILE A 76 -2.94 2.72 8.51
CA ILE A 76 -4.06 3.32 9.22
C ILE A 76 -4.91 2.18 9.75
N PRO A 77 -4.75 1.83 11.04
CA PRO A 77 -5.39 0.63 11.60
C PRO A 77 -6.91 0.67 11.58
N ARG A 78 -7.48 1.86 11.73
CA ARG A 78 -8.93 2.03 11.69
C ARG A 78 -9.26 3.31 10.96
N PRO A 79 -9.29 3.23 9.63
CA PRO A 79 -9.50 4.45 8.85
C PRO A 79 -10.90 5.00 9.11
N HIS A 80 -10.99 6.31 9.10
CA HIS A 80 -12.25 7.00 9.16
C HIS A 80 -13.10 6.57 7.97
N ALA A 81 -14.41 6.42 8.17
CA ALA A 81 -15.30 5.93 7.11
C ALA A 81 -15.16 6.77 5.83
N GLU A 82 -15.03 8.07 5.99
CA GLU A 82 -14.90 8.97 4.86
C GLU A 82 -13.60 8.75 4.11
N LEU A 83 -12.52 8.53 4.85
CA LEU A 83 -11.22 8.25 4.25
C LEU A 83 -11.25 6.94 3.45
N GLY A 84 -11.84 5.90 4.04
CA GLY A 84 -11.98 4.62 3.36
C GLY A 84 -12.77 4.76 2.07
N LYS A 85 -13.86 5.50 2.11
CA LYS A 85 -14.67 5.77 0.93
C LYS A 85 -13.87 6.50 -0.13
N HIS A 86 -13.08 7.46 0.28
CA HIS A 86 -12.27 8.23 -0.66
C HIS A 86 -11.32 7.34 -1.46
N PHE A 87 -10.64 6.44 -0.78
CA PHE A 87 -9.68 5.56 -1.45
C PHE A 87 -10.33 4.46 -2.28
N THR A 88 -11.45 3.92 -1.83
CA THR A 88 -12.06 2.79 -2.51
C THR A 88 -13.08 3.19 -3.56
N ALA A 89 -13.88 4.21 -3.27
CA ALA A 89 -14.94 4.63 -4.19
C ALA A 89 -14.40 5.43 -5.37
N GLY A 90 -13.23 5.99 -5.23
CA GLY A 90 -12.62 6.75 -6.30
C GLY A 90 -12.02 5.92 -7.43
N LYS A 91 -12.17 4.61 -7.33
CA LYS A 91 -11.61 3.70 -8.33
C LYS A 91 -12.40 3.71 -9.66
#